data_a81f9161be4b67fa5f0b8a1abd9d5c0f
#
_entry.id   a81f9161be4b67fa5f0b8a1abd9d5c0f
#
_cell.length_a   1.000
_cell.length_b   1.000
_cell.length_c   1.000
_cell.angle_alpha   90.00
_cell.angle_beta   90.00
_cell.angle_gamma   90.00
#
_symmetry.space_group_name_H-M   'P 1'
#
loop_
_entity.id
_entity.type
_entity.pdbx_description
1 polymer ?
#
loop_
_entity_poly.entity_id
_entity_poly.type
_entity_poly.pdbx_seq_one_letter_code
_entity_poly.pdbx_strand_id
1 'polypeptide(L)'
;HNRAGKGLGVKLFNNEEELNNYVTGPLFEPSIDGITLLQEYVKPKDGRIRRSEFINQKFLYTVSIDSSDGFQLCPADECNIGSRPEQLETSNKFEITDPLPLELQNMFEKFLNSAKIDVAAIEWIESENGKIYVYDVNTNTNYNPEAEKRANLFAHEHLALYLQDLLKTL
;
A
#
# COMPACT_ATOMS: atom_id res chain seq x y z
N HIS A 1 -10.83 -10.81 -1.32
CA HIS A 1 -10.54 -12.04 -0.54
C HIS A 1 -9.61 -11.70 0.63
N ASN A 2 -9.86 -12.27 1.79
CA ASN A 2 -9.06 -12.02 3.00
C ASN A 2 -7.57 -12.37 2.85
N ARG A 3 -7.22 -13.34 2.02
CA ARG A 3 -5.85 -13.81 1.78
C ARG A 3 -5.34 -13.53 0.37
N ALA A 4 -5.90 -12.55 -0.30
CA ALA A 4 -5.38 -12.10 -1.58
C ALA A 4 -4.26 -11.07 -1.38
N GLY A 5 -3.30 -11.07 -2.29
CA GLY A 5 -2.24 -10.07 -2.37
C GLY A 5 -2.20 -9.41 -3.74
N LYS A 6 -1.44 -8.33 -3.89
CA LYS A 6 -1.24 -7.62 -5.17
C LYS A 6 -2.53 -7.11 -5.82
N GLY A 7 -3.56 -6.81 -5.04
CA GLY A 7 -4.87 -6.40 -5.57
C GLY A 7 -5.68 -7.50 -6.26
N LEU A 8 -5.19 -8.75 -6.29
CA LEU A 8 -5.90 -9.86 -6.91
C LEU A 8 -7.19 -10.17 -6.12
N GLY A 9 -8.30 -10.29 -6.85
CA GLY A 9 -9.61 -10.54 -6.24
C GLY A 9 -10.26 -9.33 -5.55
N VAL A 10 -9.67 -8.14 -5.66
CA VAL A 10 -10.31 -6.89 -5.23
C VAL A 10 -11.19 -6.36 -6.36
N LYS A 11 -12.45 -6.05 -6.05
CA LYS A 11 -13.44 -5.54 -7.01
C LYS A 11 -14.12 -4.31 -6.43
N LEU A 12 -14.36 -3.31 -7.25
CA LEU A 12 -15.15 -2.14 -6.91
C LEU A 12 -16.57 -2.32 -7.44
N PHE A 13 -17.56 -2.04 -6.60
CA PHE A 13 -18.97 -1.98 -6.96
C PHE A 13 -19.49 -0.57 -6.69
N ASN A 14 -20.22 0.00 -7.64
CA ASN A 14 -20.72 1.37 -7.54
C ASN A 14 -22.02 1.46 -6.74
N ASN A 15 -22.70 0.33 -6.57
CA ASN A 15 -23.97 0.25 -5.86
C ASN A 15 -24.23 -1.18 -5.35
N GLU A 16 -25.22 -1.30 -4.50
CA GLU A 16 -25.62 -2.56 -3.88
C GLU A 16 -26.14 -3.59 -4.88
N GLU A 17 -26.78 -3.15 -5.97
CA GLU A 17 -27.31 -4.03 -7.01
C GLU A 17 -26.17 -4.75 -7.75
N GLU A 18 -25.12 -4.03 -8.14
CA GLU A 18 -23.92 -4.61 -8.75
C GLU A 18 -23.27 -5.65 -7.84
N LEU A 19 -23.13 -5.31 -6.54
CA LEU A 19 -22.59 -6.24 -5.55
C LEU A 19 -23.43 -7.50 -5.44
N ASN A 20 -24.75 -7.37 -5.30
CA ASN A 20 -25.67 -8.49 -5.16
C ASN A 20 -25.65 -9.39 -6.41
N ASN A 21 -25.65 -8.80 -7.59
CA ASN A 21 -25.56 -9.55 -8.87
C ASN A 21 -24.26 -10.33 -8.97
N TYR A 22 -23.15 -9.76 -8.48
CA TYR A 22 -21.87 -10.47 -8.46
C TYR A 22 -21.88 -11.62 -7.44
N VAL A 23 -22.29 -11.38 -6.20
CA VAL A 23 -22.22 -12.37 -5.11
C VAL A 23 -23.16 -13.58 -5.37
N THR A 24 -24.31 -13.34 -6.01
CA THR A 24 -25.27 -14.39 -6.37
C THR A 24 -25.03 -14.99 -7.76
N GLY A 25 -24.12 -14.41 -8.53
CA GLY A 25 -23.84 -14.79 -9.91
C GLY A 25 -22.78 -15.89 -10.06
N PRO A 26 -22.65 -16.44 -11.27
CA PRO A 26 -21.70 -17.54 -11.55
C PRO A 26 -20.23 -17.10 -11.52
N LEU A 27 -19.96 -15.79 -11.48
CA LEU A 27 -18.59 -15.23 -11.45
C LEU A 27 -18.08 -15.02 -10.03
N PHE A 28 -18.89 -15.32 -9.03
CA PHE A 28 -18.46 -15.22 -7.63
C PHE A 28 -17.50 -16.37 -7.29
N GLU A 29 -16.29 -16.00 -6.91
CA GLU A 29 -15.28 -16.92 -6.42
C GLU A 29 -15.13 -16.71 -4.91
N PRO A 30 -15.49 -17.69 -4.07
CA PRO A 30 -15.26 -17.58 -2.64
C PRO A 30 -13.77 -17.57 -2.32
N SER A 31 -13.37 -16.87 -1.27
CA SER A 31 -11.97 -16.92 -0.83
C SER A 31 -11.61 -18.32 -0.32
N ILE A 32 -10.33 -18.65 -0.34
CA ILE A 32 -9.82 -19.98 0.05
C ILE A 32 -10.10 -20.33 1.51
N ASP A 33 -10.24 -19.31 2.37
CA ASP A 33 -10.57 -19.45 3.80
C ASP A 33 -12.05 -19.16 4.10
N GLY A 34 -12.86 -18.94 3.07
CA GLY A 34 -14.28 -18.63 3.22
C GLY A 34 -14.56 -17.19 3.68
N ILE A 35 -13.54 -16.35 3.87
CA ILE A 35 -13.70 -14.99 4.36
C ILE A 35 -13.57 -13.99 3.21
N THR A 36 -14.61 -13.21 2.99
CA THR A 36 -14.62 -12.10 2.03
C THR A 36 -14.77 -10.79 2.79
N LEU A 37 -13.88 -9.84 2.53
CA LEU A 37 -13.93 -8.51 3.13
C LEU A 37 -14.77 -7.59 2.24
N LEU A 38 -15.67 -6.85 2.85
CA LEU A 38 -16.43 -5.77 2.24
C LEU A 38 -16.03 -4.47 2.91
N GLN A 39 -15.51 -3.53 2.13
CA GLN A 39 -15.01 -2.25 2.62
C GLN A 39 -15.67 -1.10 1.86
N GLU A 40 -15.95 -0.01 2.57
CA GLU A 40 -16.34 1.23 1.93
C GLU A 40 -15.21 1.75 1.03
N TYR A 41 -15.54 2.10 -0.20
CA TYR A 41 -14.60 2.79 -1.08
C TYR A 41 -14.54 4.27 -0.73
N VAL A 42 -13.41 4.74 -0.29
CA VAL A 42 -13.15 6.15 -0.03
C VAL A 42 -12.23 6.70 -1.12
N LYS A 43 -12.75 7.65 -1.89
CA LYS A 43 -11.98 8.27 -2.96
C LYS A 43 -10.87 9.18 -2.38
N PRO A 44 -9.61 9.00 -2.82
CA PRO A 44 -8.54 9.94 -2.46
C PRO A 44 -8.82 11.33 -3.04
N LYS A 45 -8.59 12.38 -2.26
CA LYS A 45 -8.89 13.77 -2.67
C LYS A 45 -8.06 14.24 -3.87
N ASP A 46 -6.86 13.71 -4.01
CA ASP A 46 -5.90 14.06 -5.07
C ASP A 46 -5.66 12.93 -6.08
N GLY A 47 -6.49 11.87 -6.05
CA GLY A 47 -6.31 10.69 -6.88
C GLY A 47 -5.05 9.88 -6.53
N ARG A 48 -4.47 10.07 -5.34
CA ARG A 48 -3.23 9.42 -4.93
C ARG A 48 -3.43 8.56 -3.69
N ILE A 49 -2.89 7.37 -3.73
CA ILE A 49 -2.67 6.53 -2.57
C ILE A 49 -1.26 6.77 -2.04
N ARG A 50 -1.07 6.60 -0.73
CA ARG A 50 0.21 6.79 -0.07
C ARG A 50 0.60 5.54 0.68
N ARG A 51 1.88 5.21 0.58
CA ARG A 51 2.48 4.10 1.29
C ARG A 51 3.71 4.59 2.03
N SER A 52 3.64 4.54 3.35
CA SER A 52 4.73 4.98 4.23
C SER A 52 5.50 3.78 4.72
N GLU A 53 6.81 3.80 4.51
CA GLU A 53 7.73 2.71 4.87
C GLU A 53 8.38 2.98 6.22
N PHE A 54 8.52 1.90 7.01
CA PHE A 54 9.08 1.94 8.36
C PHE A 54 10.09 0.81 8.54
N ILE A 55 11.23 1.13 9.16
CA ILE A 55 12.26 0.16 9.57
C ILE A 55 12.61 0.47 11.03
N ASN A 56 12.73 -0.55 11.87
CA ASN A 56 12.89 -0.41 13.32
C ASN A 56 11.81 0.49 13.94
N GLN A 57 10.56 0.35 13.46
CA GLN A 57 9.41 1.15 13.90
C GLN A 57 9.56 2.66 13.64
N LYS A 58 10.54 3.08 12.84
CA LYS A 58 10.82 4.47 12.48
C LYS A 58 10.47 4.74 11.04
N PHE A 59 9.86 5.90 10.82
CA PHE A 59 9.53 6.38 9.50
C PHE A 59 10.79 6.52 8.64
N LEU A 60 10.70 6.04 7.40
CA LEU A 60 11.78 6.14 6.42
C LEU A 60 11.40 7.11 5.30
N TYR A 61 10.35 6.82 4.56
CA TYR A 61 9.81 7.67 3.50
C TYR A 61 8.36 7.31 3.17
N THR A 62 7.70 8.15 2.39
CA THR A 62 6.39 7.87 1.80
C THR A 62 6.48 7.83 0.28
N VAL A 63 5.95 6.78 -0.33
CA VAL A 63 5.71 6.70 -1.77
C VAL A 63 4.29 7.16 -2.04
N SER A 64 4.15 8.15 -2.89
CA SER A 64 2.87 8.58 -3.47
C SER A 64 2.66 7.87 -4.80
N ILE A 65 1.48 7.32 -5.00
CA ILE A 65 1.12 6.51 -6.14
C ILE A 65 -0.09 7.13 -6.81
N ASP A 66 0.06 7.48 -8.08
CA ASP A 66 -1.05 7.98 -8.88
C ASP A 66 -2.02 6.82 -9.19
N SER A 67 -3.26 6.96 -8.74
CA SER A 67 -4.36 6.01 -8.95
C SER A 67 -5.46 6.57 -9.83
N SER A 68 -5.22 7.69 -10.53
CA SER A 68 -6.22 8.38 -11.39
C SER A 68 -6.66 7.52 -12.57
N ASP A 69 -5.80 6.62 -13.07
CA ASP A 69 -6.08 5.73 -14.21
C ASP A 69 -6.90 4.49 -13.85
N GLY A 70 -7.27 4.31 -12.60
CA GLY A 70 -8.11 3.20 -12.17
C GLY A 70 -7.92 2.77 -10.71
N PHE A 71 -8.76 1.84 -10.31
CA PHE A 71 -8.74 1.23 -8.99
C PHE A 71 -7.57 0.24 -8.89
N GLN A 72 -6.39 0.73 -8.56
CA GLN A 72 -5.21 -0.11 -8.34
C GLN A 72 -4.77 -0.01 -6.88
N LEU A 73 -4.88 -1.11 -6.15
CA LEU A 73 -4.42 -1.22 -4.76
C LEU A 73 -2.98 -1.72 -4.64
N CYS A 74 -2.31 -2.04 -5.76
CA CYS A 74 -0.97 -2.58 -5.72
C CYS A 74 0.08 -1.52 -6.08
N PRO A 75 0.92 -1.11 -5.13
CA PRO A 75 2.00 -0.15 -5.37
C PRO A 75 3.26 -0.76 -6.01
N ALA A 76 3.28 -2.05 -6.33
CA ALA A 76 4.43 -2.69 -6.95
C ALA A 76 4.28 -2.75 -8.48
N ASP A 77 5.38 -2.51 -9.22
CA ASP A 77 5.42 -2.57 -10.69
C ASP A 77 4.97 -3.94 -11.26
N GLU A 78 5.01 -4.99 -10.45
CA GLU A 78 4.59 -6.35 -10.81
C GLU A 78 3.06 -6.53 -10.94
N CYS A 79 2.25 -5.53 -10.61
CA CYS A 79 0.79 -5.62 -10.73
C CYS A 79 0.29 -5.49 -12.18
N ASN A 80 1.15 -5.22 -13.12
CA ASN A 80 0.86 -5.12 -14.55
C ASN A 80 0.88 -6.49 -15.27
N ILE A 81 0.48 -7.58 -14.63
CA ILE A 81 0.33 -8.88 -15.27
C ILE A 81 -0.88 -8.82 -16.20
N GLY A 82 -0.64 -8.46 -17.46
CA GLY A 82 -1.66 -8.44 -18.52
C GLY A 82 -1.66 -7.23 -19.45
N SER A 83 -0.87 -6.21 -19.19
CA SER A 83 -0.71 -5.06 -20.09
C SER A 83 0.34 -5.36 -21.16
N ARG A 84 0.01 -5.07 -22.42
CA ARG A 84 0.91 -5.26 -23.57
C ARG A 84 2.25 -4.50 -23.36
N PRO A 85 3.39 -5.05 -23.87
CA PRO A 85 4.73 -4.47 -23.71
C PRO A 85 4.94 -3.09 -24.37
N GLU A 86 3.95 -2.52 -25.03
CA GLU A 86 4.09 -1.35 -25.92
C GLU A 86 3.75 0.01 -25.26
N GLN A 87 3.45 0.06 -23.95
CA GLN A 87 3.22 1.32 -23.22
C GLN A 87 4.09 1.42 -21.98
N LEU A 88 5.38 1.19 -22.15
CA LEU A 88 6.42 1.60 -21.20
C LEU A 88 6.80 3.08 -21.45
N GLU A 89 5.85 3.97 -21.41
CA GLU A 89 6.18 5.29 -20.88
C GLU A 89 6.24 5.10 -19.36
N THR A 90 7.46 5.14 -18.84
CA THR A 90 7.75 5.19 -17.40
C THR A 90 7.15 6.48 -16.84
N SER A 91 5.83 6.48 -16.68
CA SER A 91 5.14 7.55 -15.99
C SER A 91 5.67 7.59 -14.56
N ASN A 92 5.89 8.78 -14.03
CA ASN A 92 6.25 9.04 -12.63
C ASN A 92 5.11 8.62 -11.66
N LYS A 93 4.55 7.43 -11.88
CA LYS A 93 3.42 6.91 -11.11
C LYS A 93 3.77 6.75 -9.64
N PHE A 94 5.02 6.37 -9.37
CA PHE A 94 5.56 6.19 -8.03
C PHE A 94 6.56 7.29 -7.73
N GLU A 95 6.33 8.06 -6.71
CA GLU A 95 7.18 9.17 -6.31
C GLU A 95 7.39 9.15 -4.80
N ILE A 96 8.65 9.25 -4.36
CA ILE A 96 8.94 9.50 -2.94
C ILE A 96 8.64 10.97 -2.69
N THR A 97 7.70 11.21 -1.78
CA THR A 97 7.19 12.54 -1.46
C THR A 97 7.72 13.05 -0.14
N ASP A 98 7.36 14.28 0.18
CA ASP A 98 7.66 14.95 1.44
C ASP A 98 7.38 14.10 2.68
N PRO A 99 8.07 14.36 3.79
CA PRO A 99 7.88 13.64 5.03
C PRO A 99 6.41 13.67 5.47
N LEU A 100 6.00 12.60 6.13
CA LEU A 100 4.69 12.54 6.80
C LEU A 100 4.51 13.75 7.73
N PRO A 101 3.29 14.30 7.83
CA PRO A 101 2.95 15.20 8.93
C PRO A 101 3.33 14.56 10.28
N LEU A 102 3.98 15.33 11.14
CA LEU A 102 4.57 14.82 12.39
C LEU A 102 3.55 14.08 13.27
N GLU A 103 2.32 14.56 13.32
CA GLU A 103 1.25 13.91 14.09
C GLU A 103 0.92 12.51 13.54
N LEU A 104 0.85 12.37 12.21
CA LEU A 104 0.58 11.11 11.56
C LEU A 104 1.75 10.14 11.70
N GLN A 105 2.98 10.63 11.56
CA GLN A 105 4.19 9.85 11.80
C GLN A 105 4.21 9.29 13.23
N ASN A 106 3.99 10.14 14.24
CA ASN A 106 3.96 9.72 15.63
C ASN A 106 2.87 8.67 15.90
N MET A 107 1.71 8.81 15.27
CA MET A 107 0.61 7.85 15.39
C MET A 107 0.99 6.48 14.80
N PHE A 108 1.59 6.46 13.62
CA PHE A 108 2.03 5.23 12.98
C PHE A 108 3.17 4.55 13.74
N GLU A 109 4.19 5.30 14.17
CA GLU A 109 5.28 4.76 14.97
C GLU A 109 4.78 4.19 16.32
N LYS A 110 3.84 4.87 16.96
CA LYS A 110 3.21 4.38 18.20
C LYS A 110 2.43 3.08 17.96
N PHE A 111 1.69 3.00 16.87
CA PHE A 111 0.98 1.78 16.48
C PHE A 111 1.95 0.61 16.26
N LEU A 112 2.99 0.80 15.43
CA LEU A 112 3.99 -0.23 15.14
C LEU A 112 4.71 -0.70 16.41
N ASN A 113 5.06 0.23 17.30
CA ASN A 113 5.67 -0.09 18.59
C ASN A 113 4.73 -0.95 19.47
N SER A 114 3.47 -0.55 19.60
CA SER A 114 2.49 -1.30 20.39
C SER A 114 2.18 -2.68 19.83
N ALA A 115 2.20 -2.81 18.50
CA ALA A 115 2.00 -4.06 17.78
C ALA A 115 3.27 -4.93 17.69
N LYS A 116 4.44 -4.41 18.11
CA LYS A 116 5.77 -5.05 17.99
C LYS A 116 6.10 -5.44 16.54
N ILE A 117 5.81 -4.53 15.62
CA ILE A 117 6.10 -4.68 14.20
C ILE A 117 7.31 -3.79 13.88
N ASP A 118 8.44 -4.39 13.57
CA ASP A 118 9.69 -3.66 13.35
C ASP A 118 9.83 -3.12 11.93
N VAL A 119 9.34 -3.87 10.95
CA VAL A 119 9.41 -3.50 9.52
C VAL A 119 8.03 -3.60 8.92
N ALA A 120 7.54 -2.52 8.34
CA ALA A 120 6.24 -2.49 7.67
C ALA A 120 6.11 -1.33 6.70
N ALA A 121 5.15 -1.47 5.79
CA ALA A 121 4.54 -0.36 5.08
C ALA A 121 3.11 -0.14 5.58
N ILE A 122 2.70 1.12 5.73
CA ILE A 122 1.33 1.51 6.06
C ILE A 122 0.75 2.24 4.85
N GLU A 123 -0.37 1.70 4.33
CA GLU A 123 -1.06 2.28 3.19
C GLU A 123 -2.26 3.11 3.64
N TRP A 124 -2.36 4.32 3.10
CA TRP A 124 -3.36 5.29 3.52
C TRP A 124 -3.74 6.26 2.41
N ILE A 125 -4.89 6.88 2.59
CA ILE A 125 -5.42 7.94 1.73
C ILE A 125 -5.88 9.12 2.58
N GLU A 126 -5.87 10.30 1.97
CA GLU A 126 -6.61 11.46 2.47
C GLU A 126 -7.86 11.64 1.63
N SER A 127 -9.02 11.63 2.25
CA SER A 127 -10.31 11.85 1.60
C SER A 127 -10.58 13.33 1.31
N GLU A 128 -11.60 13.63 0.52
CA GLU A 128 -11.97 15.01 0.13
C GLU A 128 -12.22 15.94 1.33
N ASN A 129 -12.67 15.39 2.46
CA ASN A 129 -12.89 16.15 3.70
C ASN A 129 -11.67 16.24 4.61
N GLY A 130 -10.48 15.82 4.13
CA GLY A 130 -9.22 15.88 4.88
C GLY A 130 -9.04 14.77 5.91
N LYS A 131 -9.93 13.78 5.99
CA LYS A 131 -9.78 12.65 6.90
C LYS A 131 -8.85 11.61 6.34
N ILE A 132 -7.93 11.13 7.18
CA ILE A 132 -7.01 10.04 6.85
C ILE A 132 -7.66 8.69 7.10
N TYR A 133 -7.55 7.80 6.12
CA TYR A 133 -7.98 6.41 6.22
C TYR A 133 -6.78 5.50 5.95
N VAL A 134 -6.45 4.67 6.93
CA VAL A 134 -5.49 3.57 6.78
C VAL A 134 -6.27 2.34 6.36
N TYR A 135 -5.82 1.64 5.33
CA TYR A 135 -6.54 0.47 4.82
C TYR A 135 -5.68 -0.80 4.74
N ASP A 136 -4.33 -0.66 4.80
CA ASP A 136 -3.45 -1.83 4.83
C ASP A 136 -2.19 -1.57 5.67
N VAL A 137 -1.71 -2.64 6.33
CA VAL A 137 -0.43 -2.68 7.03
C VAL A 137 0.32 -3.92 6.55
N ASN A 138 1.32 -3.72 5.73
CA ASN A 138 2.06 -4.79 5.08
C ASN A 138 3.41 -5.03 5.79
N THR A 139 3.56 -6.19 6.42
CA THR A 139 4.80 -6.59 7.11
C THR A 139 5.80 -7.31 6.22
N ASN A 140 5.44 -7.53 4.96
CA ASN A 140 6.33 -8.07 3.93
C ASN A 140 6.37 -7.09 2.75
N THR A 141 6.90 -5.90 3.01
CA THR A 141 6.91 -4.79 2.08
C THR A 141 7.87 -5.00 0.91
N ASN A 142 7.48 -4.55 -0.27
CA ASN A 142 8.33 -4.48 -1.45
C ASN A 142 8.64 -3.01 -1.74
N TYR A 143 9.90 -2.63 -1.66
CA TYR A 143 10.36 -1.29 -1.99
C TYR A 143 10.35 -1.06 -3.49
N ASN A 144 10.14 0.20 -3.93
CA ASN A 144 10.19 0.55 -5.34
C ASN A 144 11.59 1.05 -5.73
N PRO A 145 12.42 0.24 -6.42
CA PRO A 145 13.82 0.59 -6.69
C PRO A 145 13.99 1.83 -7.56
N GLU A 146 13.06 2.08 -8.49
CA GLU A 146 13.14 3.24 -9.38
C GLU A 146 12.80 4.54 -8.64
N ALA A 147 11.80 4.52 -7.76
CA ALA A 147 11.48 5.67 -6.92
C ALA A 147 12.63 5.95 -5.93
N GLU A 148 13.19 4.92 -5.29
CA GLU A 148 14.33 5.03 -4.40
C GLU A 148 15.57 5.61 -5.10
N LYS A 149 15.87 5.13 -6.29
CA LYS A 149 17.00 5.62 -7.11
C LYS A 149 16.85 7.10 -7.44
N ARG A 150 15.63 7.54 -7.82
CA ARG A 150 15.37 8.97 -8.11
C ARG A 150 15.53 9.85 -6.87
N ALA A 151 15.12 9.36 -5.72
CA ALA A 151 15.25 10.08 -4.45
C ALA A 151 16.63 9.92 -3.78
N ASN A 152 17.50 9.05 -4.32
CA ASN A 152 18.78 8.66 -3.71
C ASN A 152 18.60 8.18 -2.25
N LEU A 153 17.59 7.34 -2.02
CA LEU A 153 17.25 6.79 -0.71
C LEU A 153 16.93 5.31 -0.87
N PHE A 154 17.61 4.44 -0.13
CA PHE A 154 17.59 2.99 -0.34
C PHE A 154 17.20 2.25 0.94
N ALA A 155 15.98 1.73 0.98
CA ALA A 155 15.45 1.04 2.16
C ALA A 155 16.25 -0.23 2.53
N HIS A 156 16.80 -0.93 1.54
CA HIS A 156 17.61 -2.12 1.80
C HIS A 156 18.89 -1.81 2.60
N GLU A 157 19.49 -0.63 2.44
CA GLU A 157 20.64 -0.19 3.24
C GLU A 157 20.23 0.05 4.69
N HIS A 158 19.11 0.74 4.91
CA HIS A 158 18.55 0.97 6.25
C HIS A 158 18.18 -0.34 6.94
N LEU A 159 17.59 -1.27 6.18
CA LEU A 159 17.25 -2.61 6.69
C LEU A 159 18.50 -3.40 7.07
N ALA A 160 19.56 -3.35 6.25
CA ALA A 160 20.83 -4.02 6.55
C ALA A 160 21.48 -3.47 7.82
N LEU A 161 21.49 -2.14 8.00
CA LEU A 161 22.00 -1.50 9.21
C LEU A 161 21.18 -1.90 10.45
N TYR A 162 19.86 -1.89 10.35
CA TYR A 162 18.98 -2.34 11.43
C TYR A 162 19.27 -3.79 11.84
N LEU A 163 19.37 -4.70 10.87
CA LEU A 163 19.69 -6.12 11.14
C LEU A 163 21.09 -6.30 11.75
N GLN A 164 22.09 -5.52 11.29
CA GLN A 164 23.41 -5.52 11.87
C GLN A 164 23.40 -5.07 13.34
N ASP A 165 22.64 -4.04 13.66
CA ASP A 165 22.55 -3.56 15.03
C ASP A 165 21.79 -4.54 15.93
N LEU A 166 20.74 -5.18 15.40
CA LEU A 166 20.03 -6.22 16.13
C LEU A 166 20.95 -7.41 16.48
N LEU A 167 21.82 -7.84 15.56
CA LEU A 167 22.78 -8.91 15.80
C LEU A 167 23.82 -8.59 16.89
N LYS A 168 24.13 -7.31 17.13
CA LYS A 168 25.04 -6.90 18.21
C LYS A 168 24.41 -6.98 19.61
N THR A 169 23.09 -7.07 19.67
CA THR A 169 22.32 -7.11 20.92
C THR A 169 21.92 -8.53 21.35
N LEU A 170 22.16 -9.51 20.49
CA LEU A 170 21.99 -10.95 20.77
C LEU A 170 23.25 -11.56 21.35
#